data_e7876d37facf3bce7d00c77849b90f17
#
_entry.id   e7876d37facf3bce7d00c77849b90f17
#
_cell.length_a   1.000
_cell.length_b   1.000
_cell.length_c   1.000
_cell.angle_alpha   90.00
_cell.angle_beta   90.00
_cell.angle_gamma   90.00
#
_symmetry.space_group_name_H-M   'P 1'
#
loop_
_entity.id
_entity.type
_entity.pdbx_description
1 polymer ?
#
loop_
_entity_poly.entity_id
_entity_poly.type
_entity_poly.pdbx_seq_one_letter_code
_entity_poly.pdbx_strand_id
1 'polypeptide(L)'
;MRIVDKAGQRLAPPLVPRLLAAPLACLLYGEATVIMTSIALTIPGDVVQRAASPAALALAVAAVSAALLWRTALPLGTLALESAALVAATATGLDSYAVVPFLVATFAAGRHAPFPRSLAGLALAFAAMAASSLVAAGGAGPAALVAEIAARELTAGSAFLLGGALRGAHDTREARARAMAAEARRDQAERQARMAASLHDSVGQRLTAIVTLCEGLGGGTGDERVDAAVAAINAEAREGLAQTRETVRELAGLVADAEEKTGGGPIDAGWDPRGQTPDDDGGGRPG
;
A
#
# COMPACT_ATOMS: atom_id res chain seq x y z
N MET A 1 8.48 13.28 2.81
CA MET A 1 8.67 13.92 1.48
C MET A 1 8.86 12.81 0.45
N ARG A 2 7.89 12.58 -0.44
CA ARG A 2 7.93 11.50 -1.45
C ARG A 2 8.47 12.10 -2.75
N ILE A 3 9.65 11.68 -3.14
CA ILE A 3 10.26 12.11 -4.41
C ILE A 3 9.67 11.22 -5.51
N VAL A 4 8.98 11.84 -6.46
CA VAL A 4 8.43 11.18 -7.65
C VAL A 4 9.24 11.67 -8.84
N ASP A 5 9.69 10.77 -9.69
CA ASP A 5 10.41 11.10 -10.94
C ASP A 5 9.44 11.71 -11.96
N LYS A 6 10.00 12.46 -12.96
CA LYS A 6 9.24 13.09 -14.05
C LYS A 6 8.39 12.12 -14.88
N ALA A 7 8.67 10.81 -14.76
CA ALA A 7 7.91 9.73 -15.41
C ALA A 7 6.83 9.09 -14.50
N GLY A 8 6.54 9.66 -13.31
CA GLY A 8 5.56 9.09 -12.39
C GLY A 8 6.00 7.78 -11.71
N GLN A 9 7.21 7.31 -11.96
CA GLN A 9 7.75 6.12 -11.34
C GLN A 9 8.22 6.42 -9.91
N ARG A 10 7.78 5.61 -8.96
CA ARG A 10 8.21 5.71 -7.57
C ARG A 10 9.66 5.26 -7.48
N LEU A 11 10.57 6.20 -7.34
CA LEU A 11 11.95 5.90 -6.98
C LEU A 11 11.94 5.18 -5.63
N ALA A 12 12.52 3.97 -5.58
CA ALA A 12 12.77 3.30 -4.32
C ALA A 12 13.64 4.23 -3.47
N PRO A 13 13.29 4.49 -2.20
CA PRO A 13 14.09 5.38 -1.36
C PRO A 13 15.53 4.84 -1.31
N PRO A 14 16.54 5.71 -1.31
CA PRO A 14 17.95 5.33 -1.30
C PRO A 14 18.23 4.36 -0.14
N LEU A 15 19.10 3.38 -0.38
CA LEU A 15 19.42 2.31 0.59
C LEU A 15 19.95 2.85 1.92
N VAL A 16 20.73 3.93 1.89
CA VAL A 16 21.37 4.50 3.09
C VAL A 16 20.37 4.91 4.18
N PRO A 17 19.33 5.71 3.92
CA PRO A 17 18.36 6.04 4.95
C PRO A 17 17.55 4.82 5.43
N ARG A 18 17.36 3.79 4.60
CA ARG A 18 16.72 2.53 5.04
C ARG A 18 17.59 1.75 6.01
N LEU A 19 18.89 1.68 5.76
CA LEU A 19 19.85 1.00 6.65
C LEU A 19 19.95 1.67 8.01
N LEU A 20 19.81 3.00 8.08
CA LEU A 20 19.84 3.74 9.35
C LEU A 20 18.48 3.73 10.05
N ALA A 21 17.38 3.77 9.32
CA ALA A 21 16.03 3.81 9.89
C ALA A 21 15.57 2.44 10.42
N ALA A 22 16.02 1.32 9.84
CA ALA A 22 15.58 -0.01 10.23
C ALA A 22 15.93 -0.35 11.70
N PRO A 23 17.18 -0.19 12.17
CA PRO A 23 17.52 -0.46 13.56
C PRO A 23 16.81 0.51 14.52
N LEU A 24 16.67 1.77 14.15
CA LEU A 24 15.99 2.77 14.96
C LEU A 24 14.50 2.42 15.13
N ALA A 25 13.82 2.01 14.05
CA ALA A 25 12.43 1.55 14.12
C ALA A 25 12.29 0.31 15.01
N CYS A 26 13.18 -0.68 14.86
CA CYS A 26 13.19 -1.88 15.67
C CYS A 26 13.36 -1.58 17.18
N LEU A 27 14.23 -0.63 17.52
CA LEU A 27 14.43 -0.18 18.90
C LEU A 27 13.21 0.57 19.45
N LEU A 28 12.62 1.47 18.65
CA LEU A 28 11.46 2.26 19.05
C LEU A 28 10.20 1.40 19.29
N TYR A 29 10.00 0.35 18.50
CA TYR A 29 8.85 -0.55 18.65
C TYR A 29 9.06 -1.65 19.70
N GLY A 30 10.17 -1.65 20.43
CA GLY A 30 10.46 -2.66 21.44
C GLY A 30 10.72 -4.08 20.90
N GLU A 31 10.72 -4.26 19.58
CA GLU A 31 10.94 -5.57 18.95
C GLU A 31 12.33 -6.13 19.27
N ALA A 32 13.34 -5.26 19.39
CA ALA A 32 14.68 -5.64 19.80
C ALA A 32 14.69 -6.24 21.20
N THR A 33 13.91 -5.66 22.12
CA THR A 33 13.81 -6.15 23.50
C THR A 33 13.20 -7.56 23.53
N VAL A 34 12.13 -7.80 22.76
CA VAL A 34 11.49 -9.11 22.68
C VAL A 34 12.47 -10.15 22.10
N ILE A 35 13.17 -9.82 21.03
CA ILE A 35 14.15 -10.73 20.39
C ILE A 35 15.28 -11.02 21.36
N MET A 36 15.88 -10.01 21.99
CA MET A 36 16.99 -10.17 22.94
C MET A 36 16.58 -10.97 24.17
N THR A 37 15.37 -10.72 24.71
CA THR A 37 14.83 -11.48 25.84
C THR A 37 14.57 -12.93 25.47
N SER A 38 14.02 -13.19 24.29
CA SER A 38 13.78 -14.55 23.82
C SER A 38 15.09 -15.34 23.67
N ILE A 39 16.14 -14.72 23.12
CA ILE A 39 17.46 -15.31 23.00
C ILE A 39 18.08 -15.55 24.39
N ALA A 40 18.02 -14.57 25.27
CA ALA A 40 18.57 -14.66 26.61
C ALA A 40 17.90 -15.76 27.47
N LEU A 41 16.58 -15.91 27.35
CA LEU A 41 15.82 -16.96 28.04
C LEU A 41 16.10 -18.37 27.49
N THR A 42 16.62 -18.46 26.28
CA THR A 42 16.94 -19.76 25.63
C THR A 42 18.32 -20.27 26.04
N ILE A 43 19.21 -19.44 26.63
CA ILE A 43 20.56 -19.84 27.02
C ILE A 43 20.53 -20.55 28.39
N PRO A 44 20.68 -21.90 28.49
CA PRO A 44 20.82 -22.59 29.77
C PRO A 44 22.16 -22.26 30.42
N GLY A 45 22.15 -22.12 31.72
CA GLY A 45 23.34 -21.76 32.50
C GLY A 45 24.51 -22.75 32.38
N ASP A 46 24.25 -24.02 32.05
CA ASP A 46 25.25 -25.06 31.87
C ASP A 46 26.14 -24.84 30.63
N VAL A 47 25.63 -24.16 29.59
CA VAL A 47 26.40 -23.84 28.38
C VAL A 47 27.37 -22.69 28.62
N VAL A 48 26.94 -21.67 29.40
CA VAL A 48 27.86 -20.59 29.81
C VAL A 48 29.04 -21.14 30.58
N GLN A 49 28.84 -22.22 31.38
CA GLN A 49 29.90 -22.89 32.14
C GLN A 49 30.81 -23.77 31.27
N ARG A 50 30.31 -24.32 30.15
CA ARG A 50 31.12 -25.15 29.23
C ARG A 50 31.88 -24.35 28.19
N ALA A 51 31.49 -23.08 27.96
CA ALA A 51 32.16 -22.21 27.00
C ALA A 51 33.60 -21.91 27.45
N ALA A 52 34.55 -22.14 26.56
CA ALA A 52 35.97 -21.84 26.81
C ALA A 52 36.21 -20.32 27.12
N SER A 53 35.29 -19.45 26.67
CA SER A 53 35.25 -18.05 27.01
C SER A 53 33.79 -17.55 27.02
N PRO A 54 33.19 -17.34 28.20
CA PRO A 54 31.83 -16.79 28.30
C PRO A 54 31.68 -15.40 27.63
N ALA A 55 32.74 -14.60 27.63
CA ALA A 55 32.76 -13.30 26.95
C ALA A 55 32.69 -13.45 25.42
N ALA A 56 33.40 -14.42 24.83
CA ALA A 56 33.35 -14.69 23.39
C ALA A 56 31.96 -15.19 22.96
N LEU A 57 31.33 -16.05 23.77
CA LEU A 57 29.96 -16.51 23.52
C LEU A 57 28.97 -15.35 23.60
N ALA A 58 29.06 -14.51 24.63
CA ALA A 58 28.19 -13.34 24.75
C ALA A 58 28.35 -12.35 23.58
N LEU A 59 29.58 -12.13 23.12
CA LEU A 59 29.87 -11.29 21.95
C LEU A 59 29.31 -11.88 20.67
N ALA A 60 29.42 -13.20 20.44
CA ALA A 60 28.87 -13.88 19.27
C ALA A 60 27.34 -13.79 19.24
N VAL A 61 26.68 -14.08 20.37
CA VAL A 61 25.22 -13.94 20.49
C VAL A 61 24.76 -12.51 20.26
N ALA A 62 25.48 -11.53 20.83
CA ALA A 62 25.17 -10.11 20.62
C ALA A 62 25.33 -9.68 19.15
N ALA A 63 26.39 -10.14 18.48
CA ALA A 63 26.64 -9.84 17.07
C ALA A 63 25.56 -10.42 16.14
N VAL A 64 25.18 -11.68 16.34
CA VAL A 64 24.11 -12.35 15.61
C VAL A 64 22.79 -11.65 15.87
N SER A 65 22.45 -11.36 17.14
CA SER A 65 21.21 -10.64 17.48
C SER A 65 21.17 -9.23 16.90
N ALA A 66 22.33 -8.51 16.86
CA ALA A 66 22.42 -7.19 16.26
C ALA A 66 22.11 -7.22 14.75
N ALA A 67 22.47 -8.28 14.04
CA ALA A 67 22.14 -8.41 12.63
C ALA A 67 20.62 -8.41 12.37
N LEU A 68 19.81 -8.90 13.30
CA LEU A 68 18.35 -8.87 13.20
C LEU A 68 17.76 -7.45 13.21
N LEU A 69 18.49 -6.43 13.65
CA LEU A 69 18.06 -5.03 13.54
C LEU A 69 17.88 -4.59 12.10
N TRP A 70 18.62 -5.18 11.15
CA TRP A 70 18.52 -4.88 9.72
C TRP A 70 17.61 -5.82 8.94
N ARG A 71 16.88 -6.73 9.60
CA ARG A 71 16.01 -7.72 8.95
C ARG A 71 14.94 -7.12 8.03
N THR A 72 14.54 -5.87 8.26
CA THR A 72 13.56 -5.17 7.41
C THR A 72 14.19 -4.49 6.20
N ALA A 73 15.46 -4.06 6.33
CA ALA A 73 16.20 -3.38 5.26
C ALA A 73 16.93 -4.36 4.34
N LEU A 74 17.54 -5.40 4.92
CA LEU A 74 18.35 -6.42 4.23
C LEU A 74 17.91 -7.84 4.62
N PRO A 75 16.67 -8.26 4.32
CA PRO A 75 16.12 -9.51 4.83
C PRO A 75 16.91 -10.75 4.39
N LEU A 76 17.43 -10.77 3.16
CA LEU A 76 18.24 -11.89 2.67
C LEU A 76 19.67 -11.87 3.24
N GLY A 77 20.26 -10.70 3.42
CA GLY A 77 21.57 -10.56 4.04
C GLY A 77 21.56 -11.02 5.49
N THR A 78 20.54 -10.62 6.24
CA THR A 78 20.33 -11.08 7.61
C THR A 78 20.11 -12.59 7.66
N LEU A 79 19.27 -13.14 6.77
CA LEU A 79 19.04 -14.58 6.70
C LEU A 79 20.32 -15.34 6.36
N ALA A 80 21.15 -14.85 5.43
CA ALA A 80 22.42 -15.49 5.08
C ALA A 80 23.39 -15.54 6.27
N LEU A 81 23.49 -14.44 7.03
CA LEU A 81 24.31 -14.37 8.23
C LEU A 81 23.81 -15.32 9.31
N GLU A 82 22.50 -15.33 9.58
CA GLU A 82 21.89 -16.24 10.57
C GLU A 82 21.99 -17.71 10.15
N SER A 83 21.93 -18.00 8.85
CA SER A 83 22.16 -19.34 8.30
C SER A 83 23.59 -19.81 8.57
N ALA A 84 24.57 -18.97 8.33
CA ALA A 84 25.97 -19.27 8.62
C ALA A 84 26.20 -19.45 10.13
N ALA A 85 25.59 -18.60 10.95
CA ALA A 85 25.65 -18.69 12.41
C ALA A 85 25.01 -19.98 12.93
N LEU A 86 23.89 -20.42 12.36
CA LEU A 86 23.23 -21.68 12.71
C LEU A 86 24.13 -22.89 12.44
N VAL A 87 24.74 -22.99 11.25
CA VAL A 87 25.62 -24.09 10.90
C VAL A 87 26.87 -24.10 11.80
N ALA A 88 27.48 -22.95 12.05
CA ALA A 88 28.62 -22.81 12.94
C ALA A 88 28.28 -23.20 14.41
N ALA A 89 27.13 -22.77 14.89
CA ALA A 89 26.64 -23.11 16.23
C ALA A 89 26.38 -24.60 16.36
N THR A 90 25.80 -25.23 15.34
CA THR A 90 25.59 -26.69 15.34
C THR A 90 26.90 -27.45 15.42
N ALA A 91 27.95 -27.02 14.69
CA ALA A 91 29.27 -27.65 14.76
C ALA A 91 29.92 -27.56 16.16
N THR A 92 29.51 -26.62 16.97
CA THR A 92 29.99 -26.43 18.35
C THR A 92 29.04 -26.98 19.42
N GLY A 93 27.91 -27.59 19.03
CA GLY A 93 26.85 -28.08 19.94
C GLY A 93 26.00 -26.97 20.56
N LEU A 94 25.96 -25.79 19.94
CA LEU A 94 25.21 -24.58 20.37
C LEU A 94 24.03 -24.29 19.48
N ASP A 95 23.53 -25.26 18.73
CA ASP A 95 22.46 -25.11 17.73
C ASP A 95 21.17 -24.53 18.31
N SER A 96 20.81 -24.91 19.54
CA SER A 96 19.61 -24.42 20.23
C SER A 96 19.51 -22.88 20.31
N TYR A 97 20.65 -22.17 20.31
CA TYR A 97 20.69 -20.70 20.41
C TYR A 97 20.57 -20.00 19.09
N ALA A 98 21.05 -20.64 18.03
CA ALA A 98 21.02 -20.06 16.69
C ALA A 98 19.67 -20.28 15.99
N VAL A 99 18.85 -21.25 16.43
CA VAL A 99 17.56 -21.58 15.80
C VAL A 99 16.58 -20.40 15.89
N VAL A 100 16.44 -19.75 17.04
CA VAL A 100 15.47 -18.65 17.20
C VAL A 100 15.82 -17.43 16.33
N PRO A 101 17.04 -16.89 16.36
CA PRO A 101 17.45 -15.82 15.45
C PRO A 101 17.27 -16.19 13.98
N PHE A 102 17.63 -17.40 13.59
CA PHE A 102 17.45 -17.91 12.24
C PHE A 102 15.96 -17.95 11.84
N LEU A 103 15.05 -18.43 12.68
CA LEU A 103 13.60 -18.43 12.39
C LEU A 103 13.04 -17.02 12.26
N VAL A 104 13.51 -16.08 13.08
CA VAL A 104 13.12 -14.64 12.95
C VAL A 104 13.61 -14.06 11.63
N ALA A 105 14.84 -14.39 11.21
CA ALA A 105 15.38 -13.96 9.92
C ALA A 105 14.61 -14.60 8.74
N THR A 106 14.26 -15.89 8.85
CA THR A 106 13.45 -16.62 7.86
C THR A 106 12.05 -16.02 7.72
N PHE A 107 11.40 -15.74 8.84
CA PHE A 107 10.13 -15.02 8.87
C PHE A 107 10.24 -13.62 8.22
N ALA A 108 11.30 -12.86 8.53
CA ALA A 108 11.53 -11.55 7.95
C ALA A 108 11.79 -11.62 6.44
N ALA A 109 12.49 -12.63 5.95
CA ALA A 109 12.66 -12.89 4.53
C ALA A 109 11.30 -13.15 3.86
N GLY A 110 10.46 -14.00 4.44
CA GLY A 110 9.08 -14.20 4.00
C GLY A 110 8.28 -12.91 3.94
N ARG A 111 8.40 -12.04 4.94
CA ARG A 111 7.60 -10.80 5.08
C ARG A 111 8.10 -9.63 4.24
N HIS A 112 9.42 -9.44 4.11
CA HIS A 112 10.01 -8.20 3.57
C HIS A 112 10.74 -8.37 2.23
N ALA A 113 11.18 -9.60 1.88
CA ALA A 113 11.83 -9.83 0.59
C ALA A 113 10.80 -9.84 -0.56
N PRO A 114 11.02 -9.09 -1.66
CA PRO A 114 10.12 -9.12 -2.81
C PRO A 114 10.18 -10.49 -3.51
N PHE A 115 9.06 -10.90 -4.10
CA PHE A 115 9.04 -12.02 -5.02
C PHE A 115 9.76 -11.63 -6.34
N PRO A 116 10.67 -12.42 -6.94
CA PRO A 116 11.02 -13.83 -6.63
C PRO A 116 12.13 -14.02 -5.58
N ARG A 117 12.76 -12.96 -5.06
CA ARG A 117 13.88 -13.05 -4.09
C ARG A 117 13.49 -13.78 -2.81
N SER A 118 12.23 -13.75 -2.42
CA SER A 118 11.73 -14.52 -1.26
C SER A 118 11.90 -16.03 -1.45
N LEU A 119 11.76 -16.55 -2.68
CA LEU A 119 12.00 -17.98 -2.97
C LEU A 119 13.47 -18.35 -2.77
N ALA A 120 14.40 -17.47 -3.17
CA ALA A 120 15.81 -17.67 -2.89
C ALA A 120 16.09 -17.70 -1.38
N GLY A 121 15.39 -16.86 -0.61
CA GLY A 121 15.43 -16.90 0.85
C GLY A 121 14.92 -18.21 1.44
N LEU A 122 13.84 -18.75 0.92
CA LEU A 122 13.32 -20.05 1.34
C LEU A 122 14.31 -21.20 1.03
N ALA A 123 14.87 -21.20 -0.18
CA ALA A 123 15.87 -22.19 -0.57
C ALA A 123 17.13 -22.11 0.32
N LEU A 124 17.58 -20.90 0.65
CA LEU A 124 18.69 -20.68 1.59
C LEU A 124 18.36 -21.20 3.00
N ALA A 125 17.15 -20.94 3.49
CA ALA A 125 16.72 -21.42 4.80
C ALA A 125 16.70 -22.95 4.86
N PHE A 126 16.17 -23.62 3.84
CA PHE A 126 16.16 -25.06 3.74
C PHE A 126 17.59 -25.64 3.65
N ALA A 127 18.43 -25.07 2.80
CA ALA A 127 19.83 -25.50 2.71
C ALA A 127 20.56 -25.38 4.05
N ALA A 128 20.34 -24.31 4.80
CA ALA A 128 20.95 -24.10 6.12
C ALA A 128 20.47 -25.13 7.16
N MET A 129 19.15 -25.41 7.18
CA MET A 129 18.57 -26.43 8.08
C MET A 129 19.04 -27.81 7.74
N ALA A 130 19.08 -28.20 6.47
CA ALA A 130 19.62 -29.48 6.03
C ALA A 130 21.10 -29.62 6.40
N ALA A 131 21.91 -28.58 6.14
CA ALA A 131 23.33 -28.57 6.50
C ALA A 131 23.54 -28.70 8.03
N SER A 132 22.75 -27.98 8.84
CA SER A 132 22.84 -28.10 10.30
C SER A 132 22.45 -29.52 10.79
N SER A 133 21.41 -30.12 10.21
CA SER A 133 21.01 -31.48 10.54
C SER A 133 22.10 -32.52 10.17
N LEU A 134 22.76 -32.35 9.03
CA LEU A 134 23.87 -33.22 8.62
C LEU A 134 25.07 -33.11 9.57
N VAL A 135 25.39 -31.87 10.01
CA VAL A 135 26.47 -31.64 10.99
C VAL A 135 26.13 -32.27 12.35
N ALA A 136 24.84 -32.13 12.78
CA ALA A 136 24.38 -32.71 14.06
C ALA A 136 24.29 -34.23 14.05
N ALA A 137 24.14 -34.85 12.89
CA ALA A 137 23.77 -36.28 12.76
C ALA A 137 24.75 -37.29 13.37
N GLY A 138 26.01 -36.94 13.60
CA GLY A 138 27.02 -37.63 14.44
C GLY A 138 27.01 -39.18 14.50
N GLY A 139 26.38 -39.88 13.51
CA GLY A 139 26.21 -41.32 13.50
C GLY A 139 24.77 -41.82 13.71
N ALA A 140 23.79 -40.91 13.65
CA ALA A 140 22.36 -41.25 13.68
C ALA A 140 21.99 -42.12 12.45
N GLY A 141 21.09 -43.08 12.63
CA GLY A 141 20.60 -43.90 11.52
C GLY A 141 19.83 -43.06 10.49
N PRO A 142 19.76 -43.49 9.20
CA PRO A 142 19.23 -42.72 8.11
C PRO A 142 17.76 -42.32 8.33
N ALA A 143 16.95 -43.13 8.96
CA ALA A 143 15.55 -42.82 9.26
C ALA A 143 15.39 -41.66 10.27
N ALA A 144 16.26 -41.66 11.32
CA ALA A 144 16.25 -40.60 12.32
C ALA A 144 16.71 -39.26 11.71
N LEU A 145 17.72 -39.28 10.85
CA LEU A 145 18.21 -38.10 10.14
C LEU A 145 17.13 -37.51 9.24
N VAL A 146 16.42 -38.32 8.46
CA VAL A 146 15.35 -37.88 7.59
C VAL A 146 14.20 -37.22 8.39
N ALA A 147 13.83 -37.85 9.52
CA ALA A 147 12.79 -37.30 10.39
C ALA A 147 13.19 -35.95 11.00
N GLU A 148 14.44 -35.79 11.41
CA GLU A 148 14.96 -34.54 11.96
C GLU A 148 15.01 -33.43 10.90
N ILE A 149 15.55 -33.73 9.71
CA ILE A 149 15.53 -32.78 8.59
C ILE A 149 14.10 -32.33 8.30
N ALA A 150 13.17 -33.28 8.15
CA ALA A 150 11.77 -32.96 7.85
C ALA A 150 11.13 -32.07 8.92
N ALA A 151 11.38 -32.32 10.20
CA ALA A 151 10.85 -31.49 11.29
C ALA A 151 11.43 -30.07 11.26
N ARG A 152 12.72 -29.92 11.03
CA ARG A 152 13.40 -28.62 10.93
C ARG A 152 12.95 -27.84 9.70
N GLU A 153 12.83 -28.50 8.55
CA GLU A 153 12.33 -27.90 7.31
C GLU A 153 10.88 -27.41 7.46
N LEU A 154 10.03 -28.21 8.10
CA LEU A 154 8.64 -27.81 8.40
C LEU A 154 8.60 -26.56 9.28
N THR A 155 9.50 -26.47 10.26
CA THR A 155 9.59 -25.31 11.16
C THR A 155 10.05 -24.06 10.41
N ALA A 156 11.10 -24.16 9.58
CA ALA A 156 11.57 -23.05 8.75
C ALA A 156 10.53 -22.61 7.71
N GLY A 157 9.91 -23.60 7.05
CA GLY A 157 8.83 -23.38 6.08
C GLY A 157 7.63 -22.66 6.70
N SER A 158 7.20 -23.07 7.90
CA SER A 158 6.09 -22.44 8.61
C SER A 158 6.39 -20.99 8.99
N ALA A 159 7.60 -20.69 9.47
CA ALA A 159 8.04 -19.34 9.77
C ALA A 159 8.04 -18.45 8.52
N PHE A 160 8.55 -18.96 7.40
CA PHE A 160 8.55 -18.28 6.12
C PHE A 160 7.13 -18.00 5.60
N LEU A 161 6.27 -19.02 5.61
CA LEU A 161 4.87 -18.90 5.15
C LEU A 161 4.07 -17.91 6.01
N LEU A 162 4.28 -17.91 7.32
CA LEU A 162 3.65 -16.94 8.21
C LEU A 162 4.07 -15.52 7.87
N GLY A 163 5.36 -15.29 7.60
CA GLY A 163 5.87 -14.00 7.13
C GLY A 163 5.20 -13.56 5.82
N GLY A 164 5.11 -14.47 4.85
CA GLY A 164 4.45 -14.25 3.56
C GLY A 164 2.94 -13.97 3.70
N ALA A 165 2.24 -14.71 4.53
CA ALA A 165 0.81 -14.52 4.80
C ALA A 165 0.52 -13.15 5.42
N LEU A 166 1.34 -12.71 6.38
CA LEU A 166 1.21 -11.38 6.97
C LEU A 166 1.51 -10.26 5.98
N ARG A 167 2.45 -10.48 5.02
CA ARG A 167 2.66 -9.54 3.92
C ARG A 167 1.43 -9.44 3.04
N GLY A 168 0.90 -10.59 2.55
CA GLY A 168 -0.29 -10.62 1.71
C GLY A 168 -1.49 -9.96 2.38
N ALA A 169 -1.68 -10.17 3.69
CA ALA A 169 -2.73 -9.52 4.46
C ALA A 169 -2.54 -8.00 4.56
N HIS A 170 -1.29 -7.52 4.67
CA HIS A 170 -0.99 -6.08 4.68
C HIS A 170 -1.24 -5.44 3.32
N ASP A 171 -0.73 -6.05 2.26
CA ASP A 171 -0.88 -5.58 0.88
C ASP A 171 -2.36 -5.50 0.46
N THR A 172 -3.16 -6.51 0.85
CA THR A 172 -4.60 -6.50 0.58
C THR A 172 -5.35 -5.42 1.34
N ARG A 173 -4.97 -5.15 2.60
CA ARG A 173 -5.56 -4.04 3.39
C ARG A 173 -5.22 -2.69 2.77
N GLU A 174 -3.97 -2.48 2.37
CA GLU A 174 -3.58 -1.24 1.69
C GLU A 174 -4.29 -1.06 0.33
N ALA A 175 -4.41 -2.13 -0.45
CA ALA A 175 -5.12 -2.09 -1.73
C ALA A 175 -6.60 -1.72 -1.53
N ARG A 176 -7.27 -2.32 -0.54
CA ARG A 176 -8.65 -1.99 -0.18
C ARG A 176 -8.78 -0.54 0.30
N ALA A 177 -7.90 -0.07 1.17
CA ALA A 177 -7.92 1.31 1.64
C ALA A 177 -7.74 2.32 0.49
N ARG A 178 -6.87 2.02 -0.48
CA ARG A 178 -6.69 2.84 -1.69
C ARG A 178 -7.94 2.83 -2.58
N ALA A 179 -8.57 1.67 -2.76
CA ALA A 179 -9.80 1.53 -3.53
C ALA A 179 -10.95 2.34 -2.89
N MET A 180 -11.19 2.18 -1.59
CA MET A 180 -12.21 2.94 -0.86
C MET A 180 -11.96 4.47 -0.92
N ALA A 181 -10.69 4.90 -0.82
CA ALA A 181 -10.35 6.31 -0.93
C ALA A 181 -10.58 6.86 -2.35
N ALA A 182 -10.37 6.06 -3.38
CA ALA A 182 -10.66 6.44 -4.76
C ALA A 182 -12.16 6.54 -5.02
N GLU A 183 -12.93 5.58 -4.52
CA GLU A 183 -14.40 5.57 -4.60
C GLU A 183 -15.00 6.79 -3.88
N ALA A 184 -14.57 7.08 -2.65
CA ALA A 184 -15.04 8.24 -1.91
C ALA A 184 -14.76 9.58 -2.64
N ARG A 185 -13.64 9.68 -3.35
CA ARG A 185 -13.33 10.86 -4.17
C ARG A 185 -14.26 10.99 -5.38
N ARG A 186 -14.59 9.87 -6.04
CA ARG A 186 -15.54 9.86 -7.16
C ARG A 186 -16.92 10.27 -6.68
N ASP A 187 -17.42 9.69 -5.60
CA ASP A 187 -18.70 10.05 -5.00
C ASP A 187 -18.78 11.54 -4.63
N GLN A 188 -17.69 12.09 -4.09
CA GLN A 188 -17.61 13.50 -3.76
C GLN A 188 -17.67 14.38 -5.01
N ALA A 189 -16.93 14.02 -6.07
CA ALA A 189 -16.95 14.75 -7.33
C ALA A 189 -18.34 14.71 -7.99
N GLU A 190 -18.99 13.54 -8.00
CA GLU A 190 -20.37 13.42 -8.52
C GLU A 190 -21.38 14.23 -7.73
N ARG A 191 -21.26 14.27 -6.39
CA ARG A 191 -22.14 15.13 -5.56
C ARG A 191 -21.91 16.60 -5.86
N GLN A 192 -20.67 17.02 -6.03
CA GLN A 192 -20.34 18.41 -6.39
C GLN A 192 -20.89 18.77 -7.76
N ALA A 193 -20.74 17.89 -8.77
CA ALA A 193 -21.28 18.10 -10.10
C ALA A 193 -22.82 18.20 -10.08
N ARG A 194 -23.51 17.30 -9.36
CA ARG A 194 -24.96 17.37 -9.20
C ARG A 194 -25.44 18.63 -8.49
N MET A 195 -24.73 19.08 -7.45
CA MET A 195 -25.04 20.33 -6.78
C MET A 195 -24.83 21.53 -7.72
N ALA A 196 -23.74 21.57 -8.48
CA ALA A 196 -23.49 22.64 -9.44
C ALA A 196 -24.57 22.71 -10.53
N ALA A 197 -24.98 21.55 -11.09
CA ALA A 197 -26.07 21.47 -12.04
C ALA A 197 -27.43 22.01 -11.45
N SER A 198 -27.77 21.55 -10.24
CA SER A 198 -29.00 21.99 -9.55
C SER A 198 -29.01 23.48 -9.22
N LEU A 199 -27.85 24.04 -8.83
CA LEU A 199 -27.71 25.47 -8.61
C LEU A 199 -27.87 26.25 -9.93
N HIS A 200 -27.24 25.77 -11.01
CA HIS A 200 -27.35 26.38 -12.32
C HIS A 200 -28.80 26.46 -12.79
N ASP A 201 -29.55 25.36 -12.71
CA ASP A 201 -30.93 25.29 -13.12
C ASP A 201 -31.82 26.22 -12.26
N SER A 202 -31.66 26.17 -10.94
CA SER A 202 -32.47 26.97 -10.02
C SER A 202 -32.18 28.47 -10.14
N VAL A 203 -30.90 28.85 -10.14
CA VAL A 203 -30.49 30.27 -10.23
C VAL A 203 -30.75 30.82 -11.63
N GLY A 204 -30.39 30.03 -12.67
CA GLY A 204 -30.62 30.42 -14.05
C GLY A 204 -32.09 30.64 -14.37
N GLN A 205 -33.01 29.77 -13.92
CA GLN A 205 -34.44 29.93 -14.09
C GLN A 205 -34.98 31.20 -13.39
N ARG A 206 -34.53 31.47 -12.15
CA ARG A 206 -34.95 32.68 -11.40
C ARG A 206 -34.46 33.95 -12.06
N LEU A 207 -33.20 34.00 -12.48
CA LEU A 207 -32.66 35.18 -13.18
C LEU A 207 -33.33 35.40 -14.53
N THR A 208 -33.62 34.34 -15.29
CA THR A 208 -34.36 34.40 -16.54
C THR A 208 -35.77 34.97 -16.32
N ALA A 209 -36.46 34.52 -15.27
CA ALA A 209 -37.77 35.05 -14.91
C ALA A 209 -37.71 36.56 -14.57
N ILE A 210 -36.68 36.99 -13.82
CA ILE A 210 -36.46 38.42 -13.50
C ILE A 210 -36.24 39.22 -14.78
N VAL A 211 -35.36 38.75 -15.69
CA VAL A 211 -35.13 39.42 -16.99
C VAL A 211 -36.42 39.57 -17.77
N THR A 212 -37.22 38.50 -17.90
CA THR A 212 -38.49 38.51 -18.62
C THR A 212 -39.51 39.51 -18.00
N LEU A 213 -39.60 39.56 -16.67
CA LEU A 213 -40.47 40.49 -15.97
C LEU A 213 -40.00 41.94 -16.19
N CYS A 214 -38.70 42.21 -16.13
CA CYS A 214 -38.15 43.55 -16.39
C CYS A 214 -38.38 43.99 -17.85
N GLU A 215 -38.25 43.08 -18.82
CA GLU A 215 -38.54 43.33 -20.22
C GLU A 215 -40.03 43.64 -20.46
N GLY A 216 -40.92 42.97 -19.73
CA GLY A 216 -42.37 43.25 -19.81
C GLY A 216 -42.79 44.55 -19.17
N LEU A 217 -42.02 45.05 -18.20
CA LEU A 217 -42.29 46.32 -17.53
C LEU A 217 -41.57 47.53 -18.18
N GLY A 218 -40.51 47.27 -18.95
CA GLY A 218 -39.67 48.34 -19.53
C GLY A 218 -40.41 49.26 -20.47
N GLY A 219 -40.36 50.56 -20.18
CA GLY A 219 -40.97 51.64 -21.00
C GLY A 219 -42.47 51.75 -20.89
N GLY A 220 -43.18 51.04 -20.01
CA GLY A 220 -44.63 51.02 -19.86
C GLY A 220 -45.15 51.72 -18.61
N THR A 221 -44.28 52.13 -17.69
CA THR A 221 -44.73 52.65 -16.38
C THR A 221 -45.10 54.16 -16.38
N GLY A 222 -44.62 54.94 -17.34
CA GLY A 222 -44.80 56.34 -17.41
C GLY A 222 -44.05 57.14 -16.33
N ASP A 223 -43.22 56.52 -15.51
CA ASP A 223 -42.37 57.16 -14.52
C ASP A 223 -40.86 56.80 -14.85
N GLU A 224 -40.11 57.83 -15.22
CA GLU A 224 -38.69 57.71 -15.64
C GLU A 224 -37.80 57.08 -14.55
N ARG A 225 -38.12 57.31 -13.28
CA ARG A 225 -37.39 56.73 -12.17
C ARG A 225 -37.62 55.18 -12.03
N VAL A 226 -38.88 54.80 -12.29
CA VAL A 226 -39.26 53.38 -12.26
C VAL A 226 -38.62 52.63 -13.46
N ASP A 227 -38.71 53.28 -14.64
CA ASP A 227 -38.08 52.67 -15.84
C ASP A 227 -36.59 52.58 -15.72
N ALA A 228 -35.89 53.53 -15.11
CA ALA A 228 -34.45 53.42 -14.81
C ALA A 228 -34.14 52.34 -13.80
N ALA A 229 -34.96 52.15 -12.77
CA ALA A 229 -34.77 51.07 -11.80
C ALA A 229 -34.97 49.68 -12.43
N VAL A 230 -35.98 49.52 -13.26
CA VAL A 230 -36.24 48.26 -13.99
C VAL A 230 -35.09 47.92 -14.94
N ALA A 231 -34.53 48.92 -15.65
CA ALA A 231 -33.39 48.76 -16.52
C ALA A 231 -32.12 48.32 -15.73
N ALA A 232 -31.89 48.89 -14.55
CA ALA A 232 -30.79 48.50 -13.68
C ALA A 232 -30.92 47.04 -13.17
N ILE A 233 -32.11 46.63 -12.73
CA ILE A 233 -32.39 45.25 -12.29
C ILE A 233 -32.19 44.26 -13.44
N ASN A 234 -32.64 44.62 -14.66
CA ASN A 234 -32.45 43.77 -15.84
C ASN A 234 -30.96 43.59 -16.18
N ALA A 235 -30.17 44.67 -16.10
CA ALA A 235 -28.73 44.62 -16.34
C ALA A 235 -28.03 43.72 -15.33
N GLU A 236 -28.33 43.85 -14.04
CA GLU A 236 -27.78 43.07 -12.95
C GLU A 236 -28.16 41.59 -13.08
N ALA A 237 -29.41 41.27 -13.41
CA ALA A 237 -29.86 39.90 -13.63
C ALA A 237 -29.16 39.21 -14.81
N ARG A 238 -28.95 39.96 -15.92
CA ARG A 238 -28.22 39.47 -17.09
C ARG A 238 -26.73 39.21 -16.77
N GLU A 239 -26.10 40.09 -16.01
CA GLU A 239 -24.73 39.92 -15.56
C GLU A 239 -24.59 38.71 -14.65
N GLY A 240 -25.48 38.53 -13.65
CA GLY A 240 -25.53 37.36 -12.79
C GLY A 240 -25.73 36.06 -13.55
N LEU A 241 -26.55 36.08 -14.62
CA LEU A 241 -26.73 34.90 -15.49
C LEU A 241 -25.45 34.56 -16.27
N ALA A 242 -24.75 35.58 -16.77
CA ALA A 242 -23.47 35.37 -17.47
C ALA A 242 -22.42 34.84 -16.54
N GLN A 243 -22.27 35.35 -15.33
CA GLN A 243 -21.34 34.93 -14.33
C GLN A 243 -21.62 33.48 -13.88
N THR A 244 -22.87 33.11 -13.66
CA THR A 244 -23.28 31.75 -13.30
C THR A 244 -22.88 30.75 -14.39
N ARG A 245 -23.06 31.09 -15.67
CA ARG A 245 -22.67 30.24 -16.80
C ARG A 245 -21.15 30.04 -16.89
N GLU A 246 -20.37 31.09 -16.59
CA GLU A 246 -18.93 31.04 -16.62
C GLU A 246 -18.38 30.12 -15.49
N THR A 247 -18.89 30.28 -14.27
CA THR A 247 -18.53 29.44 -13.13
C THR A 247 -18.80 27.94 -13.39
N VAL A 248 -19.96 27.63 -14.00
CA VAL A 248 -20.28 26.24 -14.35
C VAL A 248 -19.34 25.72 -15.43
N ARG A 249 -18.94 26.55 -16.40
CA ARG A 249 -17.99 26.14 -17.45
C ARG A 249 -16.60 25.88 -16.89
N GLU A 250 -16.13 26.71 -15.96
CA GLU A 250 -14.85 26.50 -15.25
C GLU A 250 -14.87 25.21 -14.44
N LEU A 251 -15.95 24.94 -13.70
CA LEU A 251 -16.10 23.69 -12.94
C LEU A 251 -16.14 22.46 -13.83
N ALA A 252 -16.83 22.52 -14.96
CA ALA A 252 -16.85 21.42 -15.95
C ALA A 252 -15.48 21.18 -16.56
N GLY A 253 -14.70 22.23 -16.83
CA GLY A 253 -13.32 22.12 -17.31
C GLY A 253 -12.39 21.46 -16.28
N LEU A 254 -12.49 21.81 -15.01
CA LEU A 254 -11.71 21.20 -13.93
C LEU A 254 -12.01 19.70 -13.75
N VAL A 255 -13.26 19.29 -13.95
CA VAL A 255 -13.67 17.87 -13.91
C VAL A 255 -13.06 17.09 -15.08
N ALA A 256 -13.14 17.63 -16.29
CA ALA A 256 -12.56 17.02 -17.49
C ALA A 256 -11.03 16.87 -17.38
N ASP A 257 -10.32 17.89 -16.90
CA ASP A 257 -8.87 17.83 -16.65
C ASP A 257 -8.48 16.80 -15.57
N ALA A 258 -9.35 16.60 -14.57
CA ALA A 258 -9.12 15.61 -13.52
C ALA A 258 -9.30 14.18 -14.04
N GLU A 259 -10.24 13.95 -14.94
CA GLU A 259 -10.47 12.66 -15.60
C GLU A 259 -9.32 12.31 -16.55
N GLU A 260 -8.81 13.25 -17.32
CA GLU A 260 -7.66 13.06 -18.22
C GLU A 260 -6.38 12.71 -17.44
N LYS A 261 -6.13 13.38 -16.31
CA LYS A 261 -4.97 13.11 -15.44
C LYS A 261 -5.05 11.77 -14.68
N THR A 262 -6.23 11.21 -14.51
CA THR A 262 -6.41 9.93 -13.83
C THR A 262 -6.34 8.73 -14.77
N GLY A 263 -6.17 8.94 -16.08
CA GLY A 263 -6.01 7.86 -17.07
C GLY A 263 -7.27 7.00 -17.26
N GLY A 264 -8.42 7.51 -16.86
CA GLY A 264 -9.71 6.93 -17.20
C GLY A 264 -10.00 7.28 -18.65
N GLY A 265 -9.88 6.29 -19.55
CA GLY A 265 -10.37 6.43 -20.92
C GLY A 265 -11.84 6.86 -20.91
N PRO A 266 -12.34 7.47 -22.00
CA PRO A 266 -13.70 7.96 -22.07
C PRO A 266 -14.65 6.82 -21.69
N ILE A 267 -15.43 7.04 -20.64
CA ILE A 267 -16.61 6.22 -20.39
C ILE A 267 -17.49 6.47 -21.60
N ASP A 268 -17.63 5.47 -22.45
CA ASP A 268 -18.55 5.46 -23.57
C ASP A 268 -19.98 5.47 -22.99
N ALA A 269 -20.32 6.62 -22.41
CA ALA A 269 -21.70 6.94 -22.07
C ALA A 269 -22.36 7.28 -23.39
N GLY A 270 -22.97 6.29 -24.01
CA GLY A 270 -23.84 6.41 -25.17
C GLY A 270 -25.06 7.29 -24.89
N TRP A 271 -24.81 8.51 -24.47
CA TRP A 271 -25.83 9.56 -24.37
C TRP A 271 -25.84 10.34 -25.68
N ASP A 272 -26.73 9.93 -26.59
CA ASP A 272 -27.06 10.72 -27.78
C ASP A 272 -28.10 11.79 -27.40
N PRO A 273 -27.74 13.09 -27.46
CA PRO A 273 -28.64 14.17 -27.14
C PRO A 273 -29.82 14.30 -28.15
N ARG A 274 -29.87 13.50 -29.19
CA ARG A 274 -30.86 13.55 -30.23
C ARG A 274 -32.00 12.51 -30.13
N GLY A 275 -31.93 11.62 -29.10
CA GLY A 275 -33.05 10.72 -28.75
C GLY A 275 -33.50 9.78 -29.86
N GLN A 276 -32.63 9.40 -30.81
CA GLN A 276 -32.95 8.39 -31.80
C GLN A 276 -32.65 7.02 -31.22
N THR A 277 -33.69 6.30 -30.82
CA THR A 277 -33.64 4.85 -30.57
C THR A 277 -33.29 4.17 -31.87
N PRO A 278 -32.38 3.16 -31.92
CA PRO A 278 -32.21 2.33 -33.08
C PRO A 278 -33.50 1.56 -33.30
N ASP A 279 -34.07 1.69 -34.49
CA ASP A 279 -35.19 0.90 -34.94
C ASP A 279 -34.83 -0.58 -34.86
N ASP A 280 -35.64 -1.30 -34.11
CA ASP A 280 -35.63 -2.76 -33.99
C ASP A 280 -36.23 -3.37 -35.27
N ASP A 281 -35.41 -3.45 -36.32
CA ASP A 281 -35.77 -4.15 -37.55
C ASP A 281 -35.71 -5.66 -37.31
N GLY A 282 -36.85 -6.19 -36.86
CA GLY A 282 -37.16 -7.60 -36.82
C GLY A 282 -37.14 -8.24 -38.19
N GLY A 283 -35.99 -8.74 -38.63
CA GLY A 283 -35.81 -9.57 -39.80
C GLY A 283 -36.07 -11.03 -39.47
N GLY A 284 -37.31 -11.49 -39.66
CA GLY A 284 -37.67 -12.88 -39.62
C GLY A 284 -36.96 -13.70 -40.68
N ARG A 285 -36.65 -14.95 -40.34
CA ARG A 285 -36.30 -16.01 -41.27
C ARG A 285 -37.16 -17.22 -41.07
N PRO A 286 -37.73 -17.79 -42.12
CA PRO A 286 -38.09 -19.19 -42.17
C PRO A 286 -37.05 -19.97 -43.00
N GLY A 287 -36.77 -21.21 -42.59
CA GLY A 287 -35.95 -22.15 -43.32
C GLY A 287 -35.36 -23.22 -42.40
#